data_0b716254259c53f56495aadae84e6d59
#
_entry.id   0b716254259c53f56495aadae84e6d59
#
_cell.length_a   1.000
_cell.length_b   1.000
_cell.length_c   1.000
_cell.angle_alpha   90.00
_cell.angle_beta   90.00
_cell.angle_gamma   90.00
#
_symmetry.space_group_name_H-M   'P 1'
#
loop_
_entity.id
_entity.type
_entity.pdbx_description
1 polymer ?
#
loop_
_entity_poly.entity_id
_entity_poly.type
_entity_poly.pdbx_seq_one_letter_code
_entity_poly.pdbx_strand_id
1 'polypeptide(L)'
;MALIEVEEVHRSYRIGGSWIRALDGVSMNIQQGEFVAVKGASGSGKSTFMNILGCLDRPTEGRYRLDGIDVSRLHHDALAGIRNRSIGFVFQSFNLLPRASAVENVELPLLYRRMWPGTRRRRALAMLEKFGVANRAYHKPSELSGGQQQRVAIARALVAEPSVLLADEPTGALDSHTGQEIMDIFRDLNGERVTVVVVTHETKVAATADRMVTFRDGRLVPEEAGTRSHLNLDAADHLSLVRSNAG
;
A
#
# COMPACT_ATOMS: atom_id res chain seq x y z
N MET A 1 -8.95 -10.34 13.40
CA MET A 1 -10.13 -9.58 12.95
C MET A 1 -9.76 -8.94 11.63
N ALA A 2 -10.60 -9.03 10.58
CA ALA A 2 -10.25 -8.44 9.30
C ALA A 2 -10.23 -6.91 9.43
N LEU A 3 -9.16 -6.28 8.90
CA LEU A 3 -9.04 -4.83 8.79
C LEU A 3 -9.85 -4.32 7.59
N ILE A 4 -9.82 -5.09 6.49
CA ILE A 4 -10.54 -4.80 5.25
C ILE A 4 -11.47 -5.96 4.95
N GLU A 5 -12.75 -5.67 4.75
CA GLU A 5 -13.77 -6.62 4.33
C GLU A 5 -14.46 -6.09 3.08
N VAL A 6 -14.38 -6.84 2.00
CA VAL A 6 -15.00 -6.54 0.70
C VAL A 6 -15.96 -7.67 0.38
N GLU A 7 -17.25 -7.36 0.19
CA GLU A 7 -18.33 -8.31 -0.03
C GLU A 7 -19.08 -7.95 -1.32
N GLU A 8 -18.99 -8.82 -2.33
CA GLU A 8 -19.70 -8.70 -3.61
C GLU A 8 -19.62 -7.29 -4.22
N VAL A 9 -18.43 -6.70 -4.21
CA VAL A 9 -18.22 -5.34 -4.71
C VAL A 9 -18.23 -5.31 -6.23
N HIS A 10 -19.14 -4.49 -6.79
CA HIS A 10 -19.19 -4.13 -8.19
C HIS A 10 -18.85 -2.66 -8.40
N ARG A 11 -18.22 -2.35 -9.51
CA ARG A 11 -17.99 -0.97 -9.95
C ARG A 11 -18.20 -0.83 -11.44
N SER A 12 -19.15 -0.01 -11.82
CA SER A 12 -19.47 0.28 -13.23
C SER A 12 -19.32 1.77 -13.52
N TYR A 13 -18.78 2.08 -14.70
CA TYR A 13 -18.63 3.43 -15.21
C TYR A 13 -19.44 3.58 -16.50
N ARG A 14 -19.97 4.77 -16.74
CA ARG A 14 -20.64 5.11 -17.99
C ARG A 14 -19.68 5.88 -18.89
N ILE A 15 -19.27 5.28 -19.98
CA ILE A 15 -18.33 5.86 -20.95
C ILE A 15 -18.97 5.82 -22.34
N GLY A 16 -19.11 6.98 -23.02
CA GLY A 16 -19.64 7.03 -24.38
C GLY A 16 -21.05 6.44 -24.55
N GLY A 17 -21.87 6.48 -23.48
CA GLY A 17 -23.22 5.92 -23.49
C GLY A 17 -23.32 4.43 -23.11
N SER A 18 -22.21 3.71 -23.05
CA SER A 18 -22.13 2.29 -22.65
C SER A 18 -21.69 2.14 -21.20
N TRP A 19 -22.15 1.07 -20.53
CA TRP A 19 -21.71 0.72 -19.20
C TRP A 19 -20.49 -0.23 -19.29
N ILE A 20 -19.41 0.12 -18.60
CA ILE A 20 -18.23 -0.72 -18.44
C ILE A 20 -18.16 -1.14 -16.99
N ARG A 21 -18.22 -2.46 -16.75
CA ARG A 21 -18.08 -3.05 -15.42
C ARG A 21 -16.61 -3.28 -15.13
N ALA A 22 -16.02 -2.42 -14.32
CA ALA A 22 -14.60 -2.48 -13.97
C ALA A 22 -14.32 -3.44 -12.80
N LEU A 23 -15.29 -3.64 -11.89
CA LEU A 23 -15.29 -4.71 -10.89
C LEU A 23 -16.61 -5.46 -10.94
N ASP A 24 -16.55 -6.79 -10.79
CA ASP A 24 -17.68 -7.69 -10.98
C ASP A 24 -17.72 -8.78 -9.89
N GLY A 25 -18.34 -8.44 -8.73
CA GLY A 25 -18.53 -9.37 -7.61
C GLY A 25 -17.24 -9.70 -6.86
N VAL A 26 -16.42 -8.69 -6.57
CA VAL A 26 -15.16 -8.88 -5.83
C VAL A 26 -15.46 -9.08 -4.35
N SER A 27 -15.01 -10.22 -3.80
CA SER A 27 -15.11 -10.52 -2.36
C SER A 27 -13.75 -10.94 -1.84
N MET A 28 -13.24 -10.25 -0.80
CA MET A 28 -12.02 -10.63 -0.09
C MET A 28 -11.91 -9.96 1.27
N ASN A 29 -11.13 -10.57 2.16
CA ASN A 29 -10.77 -10.00 3.45
C ASN A 29 -9.25 -9.85 3.54
N ILE A 30 -8.78 -8.78 4.22
CA ILE A 30 -7.37 -8.57 4.55
C ILE A 30 -7.27 -8.41 6.07
N GLN A 31 -6.40 -9.21 6.68
CA GLN A 31 -6.18 -9.16 8.12
C GLN A 31 -5.27 -7.99 8.48
N GLN A 32 -5.38 -7.51 9.72
CA GLN A 32 -4.44 -6.51 10.23
C GLN A 32 -3.01 -7.08 10.24
N GLY A 33 -2.06 -6.31 9.70
CA GLY A 33 -0.66 -6.72 9.58
C GLY A 33 -0.38 -7.70 8.43
N GLU A 34 -1.35 -7.98 7.56
CA GLU A 34 -1.14 -8.82 6.37
C GLU A 34 -0.47 -8.02 5.24
N PHE A 35 0.44 -8.66 4.50
CA PHE A 35 1.01 -8.12 3.28
C PHE A 35 0.37 -8.81 2.06
N VAL A 36 -0.42 -8.08 1.29
CA VAL A 36 -1.14 -8.61 0.12
C VAL A 36 -0.62 -8.00 -1.17
N ALA A 37 -0.28 -8.83 -2.14
CA ALA A 37 0.01 -8.41 -3.51
C ALA A 37 -1.19 -8.65 -4.43
N VAL A 38 -1.55 -7.61 -5.19
CA VAL A 38 -2.63 -7.65 -6.19
C VAL A 38 -2.01 -7.62 -7.58
N LYS A 39 -2.17 -8.71 -8.34
CA LYS A 39 -1.66 -8.88 -9.72
C LYS A 39 -2.78 -8.88 -10.74
N GLY A 40 -2.41 -8.77 -12.01
CA GLY A 40 -3.30 -8.89 -13.15
C GLY A 40 -2.84 -8.04 -14.34
N ALA A 41 -3.38 -8.32 -15.51
CA ALA A 41 -3.09 -7.56 -16.74
C ALA A 41 -3.55 -6.09 -16.64
N SER A 42 -3.06 -5.23 -17.52
CA SER A 42 -3.59 -3.87 -17.66
C SER A 42 -5.10 -3.94 -17.97
N GLY A 43 -5.89 -3.07 -17.37
CA GLY A 43 -7.34 -3.05 -17.53
C GLY A 43 -8.12 -4.13 -16.77
N SER A 44 -7.47 -5.01 -15.99
CA SER A 44 -8.15 -6.08 -15.24
C SER A 44 -8.98 -5.63 -14.04
N GLY A 45 -8.97 -4.33 -13.67
CA GLY A 45 -9.73 -3.79 -12.54
C GLY A 45 -8.89 -3.41 -11.31
N LYS A 46 -7.58 -3.68 -11.27
CA LYS A 46 -6.70 -3.43 -10.11
C LYS A 46 -6.74 -1.99 -9.60
N SER A 47 -6.57 -1.01 -10.49
CA SER A 47 -6.58 0.42 -10.11
C SER A 47 -7.96 0.86 -9.61
N THR A 48 -9.04 0.32 -10.19
CA THR A 48 -10.41 0.54 -9.68
C THR A 48 -10.56 -0.03 -8.27
N PHE A 49 -10.08 -1.25 -8.05
CA PHE A 49 -10.10 -1.89 -6.74
C PHE A 49 -9.28 -1.09 -5.71
N MET A 50 -8.07 -0.67 -6.09
CA MET A 50 -7.22 0.20 -5.27
C MET A 50 -7.91 1.51 -4.89
N ASN A 51 -8.61 2.14 -5.84
CA ASN A 51 -9.37 3.38 -5.59
C ASN A 51 -10.52 3.15 -4.59
N ILE A 52 -11.19 2.00 -4.64
CA ILE A 52 -12.23 1.66 -3.66
C ILE A 52 -11.61 1.41 -2.29
N LEU A 53 -10.56 0.58 -2.19
CA LEU A 53 -9.85 0.35 -0.94
C LEU A 53 -9.34 1.65 -0.34
N GLY A 54 -8.88 2.55 -1.20
CA GLY A 54 -8.37 3.86 -0.84
C GLY A 54 -9.44 4.90 -0.49
N CYS A 55 -10.72 4.56 -0.51
CA CYS A 55 -11.81 5.51 -0.34
C CYS A 55 -11.74 6.72 -1.30
N LEU A 56 -11.13 6.53 -2.48
CA LEU A 56 -11.08 7.51 -3.58
C LEU A 56 -12.31 7.39 -4.47
N ASP A 57 -12.88 6.19 -4.54
CA ASP A 57 -14.11 5.89 -5.27
C ASP A 57 -15.03 5.02 -4.40
N ARG A 58 -16.26 4.78 -4.87
CA ARG A 58 -17.27 3.99 -4.16
C ARG A 58 -17.70 2.80 -4.99
N PRO A 59 -18.05 1.67 -4.38
CA PRO A 59 -18.71 0.59 -5.10
C PRO A 59 -20.05 1.07 -5.65
N THR A 60 -20.46 0.53 -6.81
CA THR A 60 -21.81 0.71 -7.35
C THR A 60 -22.80 -0.18 -6.58
N GLU A 61 -22.33 -1.40 -6.23
CA GLU A 61 -23.07 -2.41 -5.46
C GLU A 61 -22.08 -3.15 -4.55
N GLY A 62 -22.61 -3.89 -3.57
CA GLY A 62 -21.83 -4.62 -2.60
C GLY A 62 -21.44 -3.77 -1.39
N ARG A 63 -20.53 -4.27 -0.58
CA ARG A 63 -20.12 -3.63 0.68
C ARG A 63 -18.61 -3.61 0.85
N TYR A 64 -18.10 -2.50 1.37
CA TYR A 64 -16.73 -2.36 1.81
C TYR A 64 -16.68 -1.82 3.25
N ARG A 65 -16.03 -2.58 4.14
CA ARG A 65 -15.73 -2.15 5.51
C ARG A 65 -14.24 -1.99 5.71
N LEU A 66 -13.87 -0.90 6.37
CA LEU A 66 -12.52 -0.62 6.82
C LEU A 66 -12.55 -0.45 8.35
N ASP A 67 -11.81 -1.29 9.06
CA ASP A 67 -11.76 -1.31 10.53
C ASP A 67 -13.18 -1.35 11.15
N GLY A 68 -14.03 -2.25 10.63
CA GLY A 68 -15.42 -2.43 11.04
C GLY A 68 -16.39 -1.34 10.57
N ILE A 69 -15.92 -0.23 9.99
CA ILE A 69 -16.76 0.87 9.51
C ILE A 69 -17.21 0.59 8.06
N ASP A 70 -18.51 0.52 7.80
CA ASP A 70 -19.04 0.45 6.43
C ASP A 70 -18.84 1.80 5.72
N VAL A 71 -17.92 1.83 4.76
CA VAL A 71 -17.56 3.03 4.00
C VAL A 71 -18.30 3.14 2.66
N SER A 72 -19.05 2.11 2.25
CA SER A 72 -19.67 2.02 0.92
C SER A 72 -20.62 3.17 0.60
N ARG A 73 -21.31 3.67 1.63
CA ARG A 73 -22.38 4.69 1.49
C ARG A 73 -22.04 6.05 2.10
N LEU A 74 -20.82 6.21 2.61
CA LEU A 74 -20.40 7.46 3.23
C LEU A 74 -20.28 8.59 2.19
N HIS A 75 -20.62 9.81 2.58
CA HIS A 75 -20.42 10.98 1.73
C HIS A 75 -18.93 11.37 1.63
N HIS A 76 -18.58 12.22 0.66
CA HIS A 76 -17.19 12.52 0.30
C HIS A 76 -16.34 13.03 1.47
N ASP A 77 -16.88 13.89 2.32
CA ASP A 77 -16.15 14.45 3.46
C ASP A 77 -15.83 13.39 4.51
N ALA A 78 -16.76 12.46 4.78
CA ALA A 78 -16.53 11.34 5.68
C ALA A 78 -15.45 10.39 5.12
N LEU A 79 -15.52 10.07 3.82
CA LEU A 79 -14.47 9.29 3.14
C LEU A 79 -13.11 9.99 3.20
N ALA A 80 -13.06 11.31 2.98
CA ALA A 80 -11.83 12.09 3.11
C ALA A 80 -11.25 12.02 4.54
N GLY A 81 -12.13 12.07 5.54
CA GLY A 81 -11.73 11.90 6.94
C GLY A 81 -11.15 10.52 7.25
N ILE A 82 -11.80 9.44 6.76
CA ILE A 82 -11.32 8.06 6.90
C ILE A 82 -9.99 7.89 6.17
N ARG A 83 -9.90 8.32 4.91
CA ARG A 83 -8.69 8.28 4.12
C ARG A 83 -7.50 8.93 4.84
N ASN A 84 -7.70 10.12 5.37
CA ASN A 84 -6.64 10.84 6.09
C ASN A 84 -6.21 10.12 7.38
N ARG A 85 -7.12 9.43 8.09
CA ARG A 85 -6.80 8.75 9.35
C ARG A 85 -6.23 7.35 9.17
N SER A 86 -6.76 6.61 8.20
CA SER A 86 -6.58 5.15 8.17
C SER A 86 -5.80 4.66 6.95
N ILE A 87 -5.57 5.50 5.94
CA ILE A 87 -4.99 5.05 4.66
C ILE A 87 -3.78 5.90 4.29
N GLY A 88 -2.65 5.24 4.06
CA GLY A 88 -1.47 5.83 3.42
C GLY A 88 -1.39 5.41 1.95
N PHE A 89 -0.98 6.33 1.06
CA PHE A 89 -0.83 6.05 -0.37
C PHE A 89 0.60 6.25 -0.83
N VAL A 90 1.10 5.28 -1.60
CA VAL A 90 2.36 5.34 -2.33
C VAL A 90 2.06 5.05 -3.80
N PHE A 91 2.51 5.91 -4.72
CA PHE A 91 2.23 5.82 -6.15
C PHE A 91 3.52 5.63 -6.95
N GLN A 92 3.41 5.04 -8.13
CA GLN A 92 4.50 4.88 -9.09
C GLN A 92 5.17 6.22 -9.45
N SER A 93 4.39 7.28 -9.66
CA SER A 93 4.88 8.62 -10.02
C SER A 93 5.16 9.50 -8.80
N PHE A 94 5.32 8.91 -7.59
CA PHE A 94 5.57 9.56 -6.31
C PHE A 94 4.46 10.54 -5.88
N ASN A 95 3.83 11.25 -6.79
CA ASN A 95 2.77 12.24 -6.60
C ASN A 95 3.11 13.29 -5.51
N LEU A 96 4.36 13.74 -5.50
CA LEU A 96 4.80 14.83 -4.65
C LEU A 96 4.36 16.17 -5.23
N LEU A 97 4.05 17.13 -4.37
CA LEU A 97 3.78 18.51 -4.79
C LEU A 97 5.07 19.15 -5.27
N PRO A 98 5.19 19.53 -6.57
CA PRO A 98 6.48 19.89 -7.17
C PRO A 98 7.04 21.23 -6.66
N ARG A 99 6.19 22.09 -6.09
CA ARG A 99 6.58 23.39 -5.54
C ARG A 99 6.88 23.35 -4.04
N ALA A 100 6.50 22.27 -3.35
CA ALA A 100 6.74 22.06 -1.94
C ALA A 100 8.03 21.27 -1.73
N SER A 101 8.75 21.55 -0.66
CA SER A 101 9.91 20.79 -0.22
C SER A 101 9.52 19.39 0.26
N ALA A 102 10.50 18.50 0.46
CA ALA A 102 10.26 17.15 0.98
C ALA A 102 9.52 17.19 2.33
N VAL A 103 9.95 18.01 3.26
CA VAL A 103 9.30 18.12 4.57
C VAL A 103 7.87 18.69 4.46
N GLU A 104 7.62 19.65 3.59
CA GLU A 104 6.28 20.19 3.36
C GLU A 104 5.35 19.13 2.72
N ASN A 105 5.86 18.30 1.80
CA ASN A 105 5.11 17.16 1.27
C ASN A 105 4.71 16.19 2.38
N VAL A 106 5.63 15.85 3.29
CA VAL A 106 5.36 14.93 4.41
C VAL A 106 4.38 15.55 5.42
N GLU A 107 4.38 16.87 5.60
CA GLU A 107 3.44 17.56 6.49
C GLU A 107 1.97 17.53 6.03
N LEU A 108 1.68 17.32 4.75
CA LEU A 108 0.34 17.47 4.17
C LEU A 108 -0.76 16.68 4.91
N PRO A 109 -0.61 15.37 5.22
CA PRO A 109 -1.64 14.64 5.95
C PRO A 109 -1.94 15.23 7.33
N LEU A 110 -0.92 15.76 8.01
CA LEU A 110 -1.04 16.35 9.34
C LEU A 110 -1.68 17.75 9.30
N LEU A 111 -1.55 18.46 8.16
CA LEU A 111 -2.24 19.72 7.94
C LEU A 111 -3.76 19.53 7.95
N TYR A 112 -4.26 18.50 7.26
CA TYR A 112 -5.67 18.14 7.24
C TYR A 112 -6.20 17.70 8.61
N ARG A 113 -5.33 17.19 9.50
CA ARG A 113 -5.65 16.91 10.92
C ARG A 113 -5.64 18.15 11.80
N ARG A 114 -5.42 19.35 11.25
CA ARG A 114 -5.31 20.62 11.97
C ARG A 114 -4.25 20.58 13.08
N MET A 115 -3.20 19.79 12.89
CA MET A 115 -2.11 19.67 13.84
C MET A 115 -1.31 20.98 13.92
N TRP A 116 -0.89 21.35 15.13
CA TRP A 116 -0.08 22.54 15.37
C TRP A 116 1.21 22.56 14.53
N PRO A 117 1.58 23.68 13.89
CA PRO A 117 2.69 23.73 12.94
C PRO A 117 4.01 23.16 13.44
N GLY A 118 4.44 23.50 14.66
CA GLY A 118 5.69 23.00 15.24
C GLY A 118 5.69 21.49 15.48
N THR A 119 4.57 20.92 15.90
CA THR A 119 4.43 19.46 16.09
C THR A 119 4.43 18.75 14.75
N ARG A 120 3.73 19.30 13.75
CA ARG A 120 3.66 18.78 12.38
C ARG A 120 5.06 18.72 11.75
N ARG A 121 5.82 19.83 11.83
CA ARG A 121 7.20 19.91 11.33
C ARG A 121 8.10 18.88 11.97
N ARG A 122 8.06 18.76 13.29
CA ARG A 122 8.86 17.78 14.04
C ARG A 122 8.55 16.34 13.62
N ARG A 123 7.27 15.97 13.49
CA ARG A 123 6.86 14.63 13.02
C ARG A 123 7.32 14.37 11.60
N ALA A 124 7.17 15.33 10.70
CA ALA A 124 7.61 15.19 9.31
C ALA A 124 9.13 14.99 9.20
N LEU A 125 9.93 15.76 9.95
CA LEU A 125 11.39 15.59 9.99
C LEU A 125 11.79 14.23 10.54
N ALA A 126 11.16 13.76 11.63
CA ALA A 126 11.42 12.43 12.18
C ALA A 126 11.10 11.30 11.17
N MET A 127 10.04 11.46 10.36
CA MET A 127 9.73 10.49 9.30
C MET A 127 10.77 10.53 8.16
N LEU A 128 11.22 11.69 7.76
CA LEU A 128 12.31 11.81 6.77
C LEU A 128 13.61 11.18 7.28
N GLU A 129 13.91 11.30 8.57
CA GLU A 129 15.04 10.64 9.21
C GLU A 129 14.88 9.12 9.22
N LYS A 130 13.71 8.58 9.63
CA LYS A 130 13.39 7.14 9.58
C LYS A 130 13.67 6.53 8.21
N PHE A 131 13.37 7.27 7.13
CA PHE A 131 13.59 6.79 5.75
C PHE A 131 14.89 7.26 5.10
N GLY A 132 15.84 7.83 5.88
CA GLY A 132 17.19 8.15 5.42
C GLY A 132 17.29 9.33 4.44
N VAL A 133 16.31 10.27 4.48
CA VAL A 133 16.27 11.43 3.58
C VAL A 133 16.17 12.77 4.34
N ALA A 134 16.55 12.80 5.63
CA ALA A 134 16.53 14.00 6.45
C ALA A 134 17.44 15.11 5.90
N ASN A 135 18.60 14.75 5.33
CA ASN A 135 19.54 15.68 4.69
C ASN A 135 18.97 16.36 3.44
N ARG A 136 17.82 15.90 2.94
CA ARG A 136 17.09 16.43 1.79
C ARG A 136 15.76 17.08 2.17
N ALA A 137 15.48 17.28 3.46
CA ALA A 137 14.19 17.76 3.97
C ALA A 137 13.69 19.04 3.29
N TYR A 138 14.58 19.96 2.93
CA TYR A 138 14.24 21.25 2.34
C TYR A 138 14.41 21.30 0.82
N HIS A 139 14.77 20.19 0.17
CA HIS A 139 14.86 20.08 -1.29
C HIS A 139 13.48 19.87 -1.90
N LYS A 140 13.29 20.40 -3.12
CA LYS A 140 12.09 20.17 -3.93
C LYS A 140 12.19 18.80 -4.65
N PRO A 141 11.07 18.20 -5.08
CA PRO A 141 11.09 16.94 -5.81
C PRO A 141 12.04 16.91 -7.01
N SER A 142 12.15 18.01 -7.76
CA SER A 142 13.08 18.12 -8.90
C SER A 142 14.57 18.05 -8.54
N GLU A 143 14.90 18.15 -7.26
CA GLU A 143 16.28 18.12 -6.74
C GLU A 143 16.59 16.76 -6.08
N LEU A 144 15.65 15.79 -6.15
CA LEU A 144 15.74 14.48 -5.55
C LEU A 144 15.85 13.39 -6.60
N SER A 145 16.62 12.33 -6.33
CA SER A 145 16.59 11.12 -7.14
C SER A 145 15.24 10.40 -7.02
N GLY A 146 14.91 9.49 -7.95
CA GLY A 146 13.67 8.70 -7.92
C GLY A 146 13.49 7.95 -6.59
N GLY A 147 14.55 7.29 -6.10
CA GLY A 147 14.52 6.59 -4.81
C GLY A 147 14.33 7.53 -3.63
N GLN A 148 14.92 8.74 -3.65
CA GLN A 148 14.68 9.75 -2.62
C GLN A 148 13.24 10.26 -2.67
N GLN A 149 12.69 10.51 -3.86
CA GLN A 149 11.28 10.90 -4.02
C GLN A 149 10.35 9.82 -3.47
N GLN A 150 10.62 8.55 -3.74
CA GLN A 150 9.82 7.44 -3.23
C GLN A 150 9.89 7.32 -1.71
N ARG A 151 11.07 7.48 -1.11
CA ARG A 151 11.24 7.52 0.36
C ARG A 151 10.47 8.68 0.98
N VAL A 152 10.43 9.87 0.35
CA VAL A 152 9.60 11.00 0.77
C VAL A 152 8.11 10.67 0.64
N ALA A 153 7.69 10.00 -0.45
CA ALA A 153 6.30 9.58 -0.63
C ALA A 153 5.86 8.55 0.44
N ILE A 154 6.74 7.60 0.80
CA ILE A 154 6.51 6.64 1.89
C ILE A 154 6.43 7.39 3.24
N ALA A 155 7.34 8.31 3.52
CA ALA A 155 7.31 9.13 4.73
C ALA A 155 5.99 9.91 4.84
N ARG A 156 5.53 10.52 3.74
CA ARG A 156 4.23 11.20 3.67
C ARG A 156 3.06 10.25 3.95
N ALA A 157 3.08 9.05 3.38
CA ALA A 157 2.02 8.08 3.57
C ALA A 157 1.89 7.65 5.04
N LEU A 158 3.01 7.56 5.76
CA LEU A 158 3.07 6.99 7.11
C LEU A 158 3.05 8.04 8.24
N VAL A 159 3.28 9.32 7.96
CA VAL A 159 3.37 10.37 8.99
C VAL A 159 2.08 10.52 9.80
N ALA A 160 0.97 10.10 9.23
CA ALA A 160 -0.35 10.07 9.87
C ALA A 160 -0.64 8.76 10.61
N GLU A 161 0.30 7.81 10.68
CA GLU A 161 0.13 6.51 11.33
C GLU A 161 -1.13 5.76 10.82
N PRO A 162 -1.22 5.47 9.51
CA PRO A 162 -2.39 4.82 8.93
C PRO A 162 -2.46 3.34 9.33
N SER A 163 -3.67 2.75 9.30
CA SER A 163 -3.89 1.32 9.53
C SER A 163 -3.50 0.46 8.33
N VAL A 164 -3.54 1.04 7.12
CA VAL A 164 -3.19 0.36 5.87
C VAL A 164 -2.37 1.26 4.96
N LEU A 165 -1.36 0.69 4.34
CA LEU A 165 -0.55 1.30 3.30
C LEU A 165 -0.91 0.69 1.95
N LEU A 166 -1.41 1.51 1.04
CA LEU A 166 -1.77 1.13 -0.32
C LEU A 166 -0.68 1.61 -1.27
N ALA A 167 -0.06 0.71 -2.02
CA ALA A 167 1.03 1.02 -2.94
C ALA A 167 0.67 0.59 -4.38
N ASP A 168 0.65 1.53 -5.31
CA ASP A 168 0.37 1.28 -6.72
C ASP A 168 1.67 1.37 -7.51
N GLU A 169 2.16 0.21 -7.99
CA GLU A 169 3.42 0.03 -8.73
C GLU A 169 4.61 0.77 -8.08
N PRO A 170 4.90 0.53 -6.78
CA PRO A 170 5.81 1.39 -6.01
C PRO A 170 7.26 1.39 -6.49
N THR A 171 7.63 0.45 -7.36
CA THR A 171 8.99 0.29 -7.94
C THR A 171 9.06 0.62 -9.42
N GLY A 172 7.92 0.82 -10.09
CA GLY A 172 7.83 0.90 -11.54
C GLY A 172 8.53 2.09 -12.20
N ALA A 173 8.95 3.11 -11.42
CA ALA A 173 9.74 4.25 -11.91
C ALA A 173 11.21 4.22 -11.43
N LEU A 174 11.67 3.10 -10.85
CA LEU A 174 12.98 2.97 -10.21
C LEU A 174 13.83 1.92 -10.94
N ASP A 175 15.15 2.06 -10.81
CA ASP A 175 16.07 0.98 -11.18
C ASP A 175 15.90 -0.23 -10.24
N SER A 176 16.39 -1.40 -10.65
CA SER A 176 16.19 -2.66 -9.94
C SER A 176 16.79 -2.67 -8.52
N HIS A 177 17.94 -1.99 -8.31
CA HIS A 177 18.57 -1.93 -7.00
C HIS A 177 17.76 -1.05 -6.04
N THR A 178 17.43 0.16 -6.47
CA THR A 178 16.59 1.09 -5.71
C THR A 178 15.20 0.50 -5.46
N GLY A 179 14.63 -0.19 -6.45
CA GLY A 179 13.35 -0.89 -6.31
C GLY A 179 13.39 -1.94 -5.21
N GLN A 180 14.48 -2.72 -5.10
CA GLN A 180 14.66 -3.71 -4.04
C GLN A 180 14.73 -3.03 -2.66
N GLU A 181 15.50 -1.93 -2.51
CA GLU A 181 15.54 -1.17 -1.26
C GLU A 181 14.16 -0.66 -0.81
N ILE A 182 13.33 -0.22 -1.77
CA ILE A 182 11.97 0.20 -1.46
C ILE A 182 11.11 -0.99 -1.01
N MET A 183 11.27 -2.17 -1.62
CA MET A 183 10.53 -3.36 -1.19
C MET A 183 10.97 -3.87 0.18
N ASP A 184 12.25 -3.73 0.52
CA ASP A 184 12.75 -4.04 1.86
C ASP A 184 12.12 -3.11 2.92
N ILE A 185 11.95 -1.81 2.61
CA ILE A 185 11.21 -0.88 3.48
C ILE A 185 9.76 -1.37 3.69
N PHE A 186 9.06 -1.85 2.65
CA PHE A 186 7.70 -2.37 2.82
C PHE A 186 7.65 -3.64 3.69
N ARG A 187 8.66 -4.51 3.60
CA ARG A 187 8.78 -5.69 4.47
C ARG A 187 9.02 -5.30 5.93
N ASP A 188 9.91 -4.34 6.17
CA ASP A 188 10.20 -3.84 7.52
C ASP A 188 8.95 -3.23 8.15
N LEU A 189 8.21 -2.43 7.40
CA LEU A 189 6.93 -1.85 7.83
C LEU A 189 5.88 -2.93 8.15
N ASN A 190 5.81 -3.98 7.33
CA ASN A 190 4.92 -5.11 7.62
C ASN A 190 5.37 -5.87 8.87
N GLY A 191 6.67 -6.04 9.10
CA GLY A 191 7.24 -6.55 10.35
C GLY A 191 6.86 -5.71 11.58
N GLU A 192 6.67 -4.39 11.42
CA GLU A 192 6.11 -3.47 12.41
C GLU A 192 4.56 -3.57 12.52
N ARG A 193 3.94 -4.54 11.87
CA ARG A 193 2.49 -4.80 11.81
C ARG A 193 1.67 -3.77 11.04
N VAL A 194 2.27 -3.01 10.13
CA VAL A 194 1.54 -2.21 9.17
C VAL A 194 0.93 -3.13 8.11
N THR A 195 -0.37 -3.02 7.87
CA THR A 195 -1.03 -3.75 6.77
C THR A 195 -0.62 -3.13 5.44
N VAL A 196 -0.16 -3.94 4.50
CA VAL A 196 0.34 -3.49 3.20
C VAL A 196 -0.45 -4.13 2.06
N VAL A 197 -0.91 -3.33 1.11
CA VAL A 197 -1.51 -3.81 -0.15
C VAL A 197 -0.73 -3.21 -1.29
N VAL A 198 -0.06 -4.04 -2.08
CA VAL A 198 0.72 -3.62 -3.25
C VAL A 198 0.03 -4.09 -4.51
N VAL A 199 -0.26 -3.16 -5.41
CA VAL A 199 -0.63 -3.48 -6.79
C VAL A 199 0.63 -3.48 -7.63
N THR A 200 0.88 -4.58 -8.34
CA THR A 200 2.07 -4.71 -9.21
C THR A 200 1.86 -5.72 -10.32
N HIS A 201 2.56 -5.55 -11.42
CA HIS A 201 2.71 -6.56 -12.47
C HIS A 201 4.05 -7.32 -12.34
N GLU A 202 4.96 -6.89 -11.48
CA GLU A 202 6.25 -7.51 -11.25
C GLU A 202 6.12 -8.73 -10.34
N THR A 203 6.54 -9.90 -10.86
CA THR A 203 6.47 -11.16 -10.09
C THR A 203 7.37 -11.14 -8.86
N LYS A 204 8.54 -10.49 -8.93
CA LYS A 204 9.48 -10.37 -7.79
C LYS A 204 8.86 -9.56 -6.66
N VAL A 205 8.21 -8.44 -6.97
CA VAL A 205 7.51 -7.60 -6.00
C VAL A 205 6.35 -8.38 -5.36
N ALA A 206 5.55 -9.08 -6.17
CA ALA A 206 4.45 -9.89 -5.66
C ALA A 206 4.92 -11.04 -4.76
N ALA A 207 6.08 -11.64 -5.02
CA ALA A 207 6.66 -12.72 -4.23
C ALA A 207 7.12 -12.28 -2.81
N THR A 208 7.15 -10.98 -2.53
CA THR A 208 7.49 -10.47 -1.19
C THR A 208 6.30 -10.45 -0.24
N ALA A 209 5.08 -10.59 -0.75
CA ALA A 209 3.85 -10.56 0.03
C ALA A 209 3.52 -11.92 0.65
N ASP A 210 2.80 -11.91 1.77
CA ASP A 210 2.30 -13.12 2.44
C ASP A 210 1.25 -13.84 1.59
N ARG A 211 0.45 -13.06 0.84
CA ARG A 211 -0.60 -13.57 -0.04
C ARG A 211 -0.66 -12.78 -1.34
N MET A 212 -0.87 -13.50 -2.43
CA MET A 212 -1.04 -12.93 -3.76
C MET A 212 -2.44 -13.21 -4.28
N VAL A 213 -3.11 -12.17 -4.79
CA VAL A 213 -4.40 -12.28 -5.46
C VAL A 213 -4.27 -11.82 -6.90
N THR A 214 -4.99 -12.48 -7.81
CA THR A 214 -4.93 -12.16 -9.25
C THR A 214 -6.27 -11.63 -9.73
N PHE A 215 -6.24 -10.47 -10.40
CA PHE A 215 -7.40 -9.89 -11.08
C PHE A 215 -7.43 -10.29 -12.56
N ARG A 216 -8.60 -10.69 -13.04
CA ARG A 216 -8.89 -10.90 -14.44
C ARG A 216 -10.32 -10.43 -14.74
N ASP A 217 -10.49 -9.52 -15.71
CA ASP A 217 -11.79 -9.02 -16.17
C ASP A 217 -12.72 -8.55 -15.04
N GLY A 218 -12.16 -7.78 -14.10
CA GLY A 218 -12.90 -7.21 -12.97
C GLY A 218 -13.19 -8.19 -11.83
N ARG A 219 -12.70 -9.43 -11.86
CA ARG A 219 -12.92 -10.46 -10.85
C ARG A 219 -11.61 -10.94 -10.24
N LEU A 220 -11.70 -11.47 -9.02
CA LEU A 220 -10.61 -12.24 -8.43
C LEU A 220 -10.61 -13.64 -9.03
N VAL A 221 -9.46 -14.05 -9.55
CA VAL A 221 -9.24 -15.43 -9.97
C VAL A 221 -8.92 -16.26 -8.73
N PRO A 222 -9.58 -17.41 -8.51
CA PRO A 222 -9.21 -18.33 -7.46
C PRO A 222 -7.72 -18.67 -7.54
N GLU A 223 -7.03 -18.72 -6.40
CA GLU A 223 -5.67 -19.23 -6.34
C GLU A 223 -5.68 -20.68 -6.87
N GLU A 224 -4.92 -20.94 -7.95
CA GLU A 224 -4.61 -22.32 -8.29
C GLU A 224 -3.82 -22.91 -7.12
N ALA A 225 -4.35 -23.96 -6.53
CA ALA A 225 -3.74 -24.68 -5.40
C ALA A 225 -2.39 -25.25 -5.86
N GLY A 226 -1.31 -24.46 -5.76
CA GLY A 226 0.01 -24.86 -6.30
C GLY A 226 1.19 -24.00 -5.84
N THR A 227 0.97 -22.85 -5.23
CA THR A 227 2.09 -21.98 -4.82
C THR A 227 2.05 -21.65 -3.33
N ARG A 228 2.00 -22.67 -2.48
CA ARG A 228 2.57 -22.55 -1.12
C ARG A 228 4.08 -22.62 -1.32
N SER A 229 4.73 -21.47 -1.35
CA SER A 229 6.19 -21.39 -1.25
C SER A 229 6.62 -22.04 0.06
N HIS A 230 7.24 -23.22 -0.04
CA HIS A 230 7.97 -23.88 1.05
C HIS A 230 9.22 -23.04 1.36
N LEU A 231 9.08 -22.04 2.20
CA LEU A 231 10.19 -21.29 2.80
C LEU A 231 9.97 -21.16 4.30
N ASN A 232 9.89 -22.32 5.01
CA ASN A 232 10.08 -22.38 6.46
C ASN A 232 10.19 -23.83 6.92
N LEU A 233 11.24 -24.56 6.51
CA LEU A 233 11.57 -25.88 7.09
C LEU A 233 13.08 -26.21 7.04
N ASP A 234 13.98 -25.22 7.08
CA ASP A 234 15.43 -25.51 7.18
C ASP A 234 16.15 -24.75 8.30
N ALA A 235 15.43 -24.20 9.27
CA ALA A 235 16.06 -23.58 10.45
C ALA A 235 16.10 -24.50 11.69
N ALA A 236 15.53 -25.70 11.64
CA ALA A 236 15.47 -26.61 12.80
C ALA A 236 16.52 -27.74 12.77
N ASP A 237 17.15 -28.02 11.62
CA ASP A 237 18.09 -29.15 11.51
C ASP A 237 19.57 -28.81 11.73
N HIS A 238 19.95 -27.53 11.87
CA HIS A 238 21.34 -27.15 12.17
C HIS A 238 21.72 -27.16 13.66
N LEU A 239 20.78 -27.43 14.59
CA LEU A 239 21.07 -27.49 16.03
C LEU A 239 21.23 -28.92 16.58
N SER A 240 21.03 -29.96 15.77
CA SER A 240 21.19 -31.36 16.21
C SER A 240 22.57 -31.98 15.89
N LEU A 241 23.42 -31.35 15.06
CA LEU A 241 24.69 -31.88 14.63
C LEU A 241 25.93 -31.41 15.46
N VAL A 242 25.73 -30.52 16.43
CA VAL A 242 26.84 -30.00 17.28
C VAL A 242 26.93 -30.74 18.64
N ARG A 243 26.04 -31.68 18.96
CA ARG A 243 26.06 -32.41 20.25
C ARG A 243 26.55 -33.85 20.23
N SER A 244 27.14 -34.35 19.12
CA SER A 244 27.64 -35.73 19.07
C SER A 244 29.15 -35.89 18.87
N ASN A 245 29.96 -34.84 19.05
CA ASN A 245 31.43 -34.94 19.01
C ASN A 245 32.10 -34.29 20.25
N ALA A 246 31.68 -34.70 21.43
CA ALA A 246 32.44 -34.53 22.68
C ALA A 246 32.10 -35.69 23.62
N GLY A 247 32.77 -36.79 23.43
CA GLY A 247 32.77 -37.94 24.28
C GLY A 247 33.96 -38.79 23.97
#